data_dce3c44ae070695f308e3d3f9e3c479f
#
_entry.id   dce3c44ae070695f308e3d3f9e3c479f
#
_cell.length_a   1.000
_cell.length_b   1.000
_cell.length_c   1.000
_cell.angle_alpha   90.00
_cell.angle_beta   90.00
_cell.angle_gamma   90.00
#
_symmetry.space_group_name_H-M   'P 1'
#
loop_
_entity.id
_entity.type
_entity.pdbx_description
1 polymer ?
#
loop_
_entity_poly.entity_id
_entity_poly.type
_entity_poly.pdbx_seq_one_letter_code
_entity_poly.pdbx_strand_id
1 'polypeptide(L)'
;MAINIGEYLSTKKIDSPVTSIDNIEPKLTFNMEAIKKTNKWPQWNVLAKNKIINFLPENSEEALDLKEIIQIAMENNQTIKNLQKEVEISDLNIKKAKSNYKPKLDFTATALQIDKDRAESILTPAEKTLSAGITLTQVILNEDLNMNVEVLNKQKKLKEEELKKAERDIIIEVSEAYFTILKLESYGRLQKSNLERLEKQLNIAKEKKAVGNSGKADIFIFENEFSENESQWIEVMLNVDVAKTNLKRIMNYDLNRELYIKNLTLDNPYLITSNPKIFSYISNQNNVKTLVKFMLNQTTKESSDIKSLDYGIEIQKRLEENAKSKRYTPTVALQASYSVNNIISEGAGSEKMDSSSIPDYLKPVTSLFGNPDDRDWSIGIGFKLPIYDGGELSADRKIAEKNIESLQIQKNMTETYIEQQLISQISKIISEYSKTKSSEISLNSAKEALKIIEDTYSKGVSSTFDLIDSQNTLFSAEQYNITTTYDLMFEMMKTERLYGDF
;
A
#
# COMPACT_ATOMS: atom_id res chain seq x y z
N MET A 1 46.17 -13.23 -15.19
CA MET A 1 45.82 -14.58 -15.62
C MET A 1 44.31 -14.74 -15.39
N ALA A 2 43.49 -14.77 -16.42
CA ALA A 2 42.05 -14.98 -16.29
C ALA A 2 41.78 -16.48 -16.09
N ILE A 3 41.50 -16.90 -14.87
CA ILE A 3 41.09 -18.28 -14.58
C ILE A 3 39.65 -18.41 -15.00
N ASN A 4 39.35 -19.47 -15.75
CA ASN A 4 37.98 -19.75 -16.14
C ASN A 4 37.16 -20.12 -14.90
N ILE A 5 36.34 -19.17 -14.42
CA ILE A 5 35.50 -19.31 -13.22
C ILE A 5 34.61 -20.54 -13.35
N GLY A 6 34.20 -20.91 -14.59
CA GLY A 6 33.40 -22.08 -14.88
C GLY A 6 34.07 -23.40 -14.47
N GLU A 7 35.37 -23.50 -14.67
CA GLU A 7 36.16 -24.70 -14.36
C GLU A 7 36.39 -24.87 -12.86
N TYR A 8 36.67 -23.79 -12.14
CA TYR A 8 36.79 -23.81 -10.68
C TYR A 8 35.49 -24.17 -9.98
N LEU A 9 34.36 -23.63 -10.48
CA LEU A 9 33.03 -23.91 -9.87
C LEU A 9 32.50 -25.32 -10.18
N SER A 10 32.92 -25.94 -11.29
CA SER A 10 32.52 -27.29 -11.67
C SER A 10 33.37 -28.39 -11.04
N THR A 11 34.66 -28.17 -10.84
CA THR A 11 35.62 -29.24 -10.44
C THR A 11 36.16 -29.07 -9.03
N LYS A 12 36.02 -27.88 -8.39
CA LYS A 12 36.68 -27.52 -7.13
C LYS A 12 38.25 -27.70 -7.17
N LYS A 13 38.83 -27.91 -8.33
CA LYS A 13 40.25 -28.05 -8.56
C LYS A 13 40.66 -27.16 -9.71
N ILE A 14 41.86 -26.59 -9.60
CA ILE A 14 42.56 -25.88 -10.68
C ILE A 14 43.59 -26.88 -11.21
N ASP A 15 43.34 -27.47 -12.36
CA ASP A 15 44.22 -28.48 -12.99
C ASP A 15 45.31 -27.85 -13.89
N SER A 16 45.71 -26.60 -13.63
CA SER A 16 46.86 -26.01 -14.31
C SER A 16 48.12 -26.16 -13.46
N PRO A 17 49.23 -26.71 -13.96
CA PRO A 17 50.44 -26.79 -13.19
C PRO A 17 50.96 -25.35 -12.98
N VAL A 18 50.78 -24.83 -11.79
CA VAL A 18 51.42 -23.61 -11.34
C VAL A 18 52.87 -24.00 -11.05
N THR A 19 53.79 -23.73 -11.96
CA THR A 19 55.20 -23.72 -11.67
C THR A 19 55.45 -22.80 -10.48
N SER A 20 56.05 -23.36 -9.44
CA SER A 20 56.35 -22.69 -8.18
C SER A 20 57.06 -21.37 -8.40
N ILE A 21 56.34 -20.29 -8.25
CA ILE A 21 56.87 -18.99 -7.89
C ILE A 21 56.38 -18.75 -6.48
N ASP A 22 57.29 -18.64 -5.57
CA ASP A 22 57.14 -18.57 -4.14
C ASP A 22 55.88 -17.85 -3.66
N ASN A 23 55.10 -18.56 -2.80
CA ASN A 23 54.14 -18.05 -1.80
C ASN A 23 53.25 -16.84 -2.12
N ILE A 24 52.93 -16.57 -3.37
CA ILE A 24 51.89 -15.58 -3.73
C ILE A 24 50.58 -16.38 -3.94
N GLU A 25 49.72 -16.36 -2.94
CA GLU A 25 48.36 -16.79 -3.15
C GLU A 25 47.76 -16.00 -4.31
N PRO A 26 47.30 -16.66 -5.39
CA PRO A 26 46.76 -15.93 -6.53
C PRO A 26 45.49 -15.17 -6.10
N LYS A 27 45.53 -13.84 -6.06
CA LYS A 27 44.37 -13.02 -5.84
C LYS A 27 43.45 -13.12 -7.04
N LEU A 28 42.27 -13.69 -6.80
CA LEU A 28 41.21 -13.76 -7.80
C LEU A 28 40.54 -12.38 -7.91
N THR A 29 40.12 -12.03 -9.11
CA THR A 29 39.30 -10.85 -9.35
C THR A 29 37.94 -11.34 -9.85
N PHE A 30 36.90 -11.05 -9.09
CA PHE A 30 35.54 -11.42 -9.44
C PHE A 30 34.81 -10.23 -10.07
N ASN A 31 34.20 -10.45 -11.22
CA ASN A 31 33.27 -9.51 -11.83
C ASN A 31 31.85 -9.89 -11.42
N MET A 32 31.23 -9.10 -10.56
CA MET A 32 29.88 -9.37 -10.04
C MET A 32 28.82 -9.37 -11.13
N GLU A 33 28.94 -8.53 -12.15
CA GLU A 33 28.04 -8.54 -13.30
C GLU A 33 28.09 -9.87 -14.05
N ALA A 34 29.30 -10.42 -14.26
CA ALA A 34 29.45 -11.73 -14.90
C ALA A 34 28.92 -12.88 -14.03
N ILE A 35 29.13 -12.81 -12.71
CA ILE A 35 28.59 -13.79 -11.75
C ILE A 35 27.07 -13.80 -11.82
N LYS A 36 26.43 -12.64 -11.77
CA LYS A 36 24.99 -12.47 -11.85
C LYS A 36 24.41 -12.99 -13.17
N LYS A 37 25.00 -12.62 -14.31
CA LYS A 37 24.60 -13.11 -15.64
C LYS A 37 24.70 -14.64 -15.80
N THR A 38 25.70 -15.24 -15.18
CA THR A 38 25.92 -16.69 -15.26
C THR A 38 25.24 -17.49 -14.18
N ASN A 39 24.72 -16.81 -13.15
CA ASN A 39 24.13 -17.38 -11.93
C ASN A 39 25.06 -18.40 -11.23
N LYS A 40 26.39 -18.21 -11.33
CA LYS A 40 27.42 -19.06 -10.72
C LYS A 40 28.08 -18.30 -9.58
N TRP A 41 27.49 -18.42 -8.39
CA TRP A 41 27.94 -17.71 -7.20
C TRP A 41 29.10 -18.43 -6.50
N PRO A 42 30.25 -17.77 -6.27
CA PRO A 42 31.26 -18.26 -5.35
C PRO A 42 30.75 -18.25 -3.91
N GLN A 43 31.47 -18.93 -3.02
CA GLN A 43 31.17 -18.81 -1.59
C GLN A 43 31.45 -17.37 -1.10
N TRP A 44 30.68 -16.89 -0.15
CA TRP A 44 30.77 -15.53 0.37
C TRP A 44 32.16 -15.19 0.93
N ASN A 45 32.81 -16.12 1.65
CA ASN A 45 34.16 -15.95 2.15
C ASN A 45 35.20 -15.80 1.03
N VAL A 46 34.98 -16.46 -0.11
CA VAL A 46 35.85 -16.31 -1.30
C VAL A 46 35.67 -14.93 -1.93
N LEU A 47 34.43 -14.45 -2.02
CA LEU A 47 34.14 -13.09 -2.49
C LEU A 47 34.74 -12.04 -1.55
N ALA A 48 34.58 -12.20 -0.24
CA ALA A 48 35.07 -11.24 0.75
C ALA A 48 36.61 -11.04 0.67
N LYS A 49 37.37 -12.14 0.51
CA LYS A 49 38.84 -12.14 0.49
C LYS A 49 39.46 -11.68 -0.82
N ASN A 50 38.69 -11.59 -1.89
CA ASN A 50 39.21 -11.33 -3.22
C ASN A 50 38.73 -9.98 -3.77
N LYS A 51 39.44 -9.47 -4.79
CA LYS A 51 39.06 -8.22 -5.45
C LYS A 51 37.71 -8.42 -6.18
N ILE A 52 36.81 -7.51 -5.96
CA ILE A 52 35.49 -7.49 -6.64
C ILE A 52 35.45 -6.25 -7.53
N ILE A 53 35.13 -6.45 -8.81
CA ILE A 53 34.85 -5.37 -9.76
C ILE A 53 33.38 -5.43 -10.16
N ASN A 54 32.79 -4.28 -10.50
CA ASN A 54 31.38 -4.11 -10.83
C ASN A 54 30.45 -4.64 -9.73
N PHE A 55 30.86 -4.40 -8.49
CA PHE A 55 30.19 -4.91 -7.30
C PHE A 55 28.76 -4.33 -7.13
N LEU A 56 28.66 -3.03 -7.29
CA LEU A 56 27.43 -2.26 -7.31
C LEU A 56 27.53 -1.29 -8.48
N PRO A 57 27.03 -1.61 -9.67
CA PRO A 57 27.17 -0.74 -10.83
C PRO A 57 26.34 0.54 -10.62
N GLU A 58 27.00 1.60 -10.19
CA GLU A 58 26.38 2.93 -9.98
C GLU A 58 25.86 3.54 -11.28
N ASN A 59 26.36 3.08 -12.43
CA ASN A 59 26.10 3.64 -13.76
C ASN A 59 25.61 2.60 -14.76
N SER A 60 24.84 1.60 -14.35
CA SER A 60 24.18 0.75 -15.34
C SER A 60 23.08 1.55 -16.06
N GLU A 61 23.00 1.45 -17.39
CA GLU A 61 21.90 2.04 -18.17
C GLU A 61 20.51 1.54 -17.71
N GLU A 62 20.49 0.40 -17.01
CA GLU A 62 19.29 -0.23 -16.44
C GLU A 62 18.98 0.23 -14.99
N ALA A 63 19.79 1.10 -14.39
CA ALA A 63 19.54 1.56 -13.02
C ALA A 63 18.36 2.53 -12.96
N LEU A 64 17.42 2.24 -12.08
CA LEU A 64 16.21 3.02 -11.88
C LEU A 64 16.44 4.14 -10.86
N ASP A 65 15.91 5.31 -11.16
CA ASP A 65 15.83 6.39 -10.19
C ASP A 65 14.55 6.30 -9.32
N LEU A 66 14.48 7.10 -8.26
CA LEU A 66 13.36 7.07 -7.33
C LEU A 66 12.02 7.34 -8.03
N LYS A 67 11.99 8.24 -9.00
CA LYS A 67 10.76 8.60 -9.74
C LYS A 67 10.26 7.43 -10.60
N GLU A 68 11.18 6.77 -11.31
CA GLU A 68 10.88 5.60 -12.13
C GLU A 68 10.34 4.44 -11.27
N ILE A 69 10.96 4.22 -10.10
CA ILE A 69 10.54 3.19 -9.14
C ILE A 69 9.15 3.49 -8.57
N ILE A 70 8.88 4.75 -8.21
CA ILE A 70 7.55 5.18 -7.76
C ILE A 70 6.52 4.94 -8.86
N GLN A 71 6.82 5.32 -10.11
CA GLN A 71 5.90 5.11 -11.22
C GLN A 71 5.58 3.62 -11.42
N ILE A 72 6.59 2.75 -11.43
CA ILE A 72 6.40 1.30 -11.54
C ILE A 72 5.53 0.77 -10.38
N ALA A 73 5.76 1.24 -9.17
CA ALA A 73 4.97 0.84 -8.01
C ALA A 73 3.51 1.30 -8.15
N MET A 74 3.26 2.55 -8.55
CA MET A 74 1.90 3.07 -8.77
C MET A 74 1.12 2.28 -9.82
N GLU A 75 1.78 1.85 -10.89
CA GLU A 75 1.16 1.07 -11.95
C GLU A 75 0.93 -0.40 -11.58
N ASN A 76 1.78 -0.99 -10.73
CA ASN A 76 1.81 -2.44 -10.54
C ASN A 76 1.43 -2.90 -9.14
N ASN A 77 1.47 -2.04 -8.12
CA ASN A 77 1.19 -2.44 -6.74
C ASN A 77 -0.19 -3.07 -6.59
N GLN A 78 -0.25 -4.21 -5.91
CA GLN A 78 -1.48 -4.99 -5.79
C GLN A 78 -2.52 -4.31 -4.88
N THR A 79 -2.08 -3.57 -3.87
CA THR A 79 -2.99 -2.82 -2.98
C THR A 79 -3.71 -1.72 -3.74
N ILE A 80 -2.97 -0.95 -4.56
CA ILE A 80 -3.55 0.10 -5.42
C ILE A 80 -4.55 -0.52 -6.42
N LYS A 81 -4.16 -1.60 -7.11
CA LYS A 81 -5.04 -2.30 -8.05
C LYS A 81 -6.31 -2.82 -7.39
N ASN A 82 -6.21 -3.37 -6.18
CA ASN A 82 -7.38 -3.84 -5.44
C ASN A 82 -8.33 -2.69 -5.10
N LEU A 83 -7.81 -1.56 -4.59
CA LEU A 83 -8.63 -0.39 -4.26
C LEU A 83 -9.26 0.24 -5.51
N GLN A 84 -8.56 0.25 -6.66
CA GLN A 84 -9.15 0.65 -7.94
C GLN A 84 -10.36 -0.22 -8.29
N LYS A 85 -10.27 -1.55 -8.06
CA LYS A 85 -11.42 -2.45 -8.27
C LYS A 85 -12.56 -2.18 -7.27
N GLU A 86 -12.26 -1.78 -6.04
CA GLU A 86 -13.31 -1.38 -5.10
C GLU A 86 -14.04 -0.10 -5.53
N VAL A 87 -13.33 0.86 -6.13
CA VAL A 87 -13.96 2.05 -6.74
C VAL A 87 -14.85 1.65 -7.92
N GLU A 88 -14.38 0.76 -8.82
CA GLU A 88 -15.20 0.22 -9.92
C GLU A 88 -16.45 -0.51 -9.40
N ILE A 89 -16.32 -1.33 -8.34
CA ILE A 89 -17.44 -2.01 -7.68
C ILE A 89 -18.45 -0.99 -7.13
N SER A 90 -17.95 0.13 -6.57
CA SER A 90 -18.83 1.20 -6.07
C SER A 90 -19.66 1.82 -7.22
N ASP A 91 -19.09 2.01 -8.41
CA ASP A 91 -19.80 2.46 -9.60
C ASP A 91 -20.90 1.47 -10.03
N LEU A 92 -20.59 0.17 -9.97
CA LEU A 92 -21.59 -0.88 -10.27
C LEU A 92 -22.71 -0.91 -9.24
N ASN A 93 -22.41 -0.69 -7.96
CA ASN A 93 -23.42 -0.58 -6.90
C ASN A 93 -24.35 0.62 -7.12
N ILE A 94 -23.82 1.77 -7.55
CA ILE A 94 -24.64 2.93 -7.92
C ILE A 94 -25.54 2.60 -9.12
N LYS A 95 -25.01 1.93 -10.15
CA LYS A 95 -25.79 1.48 -11.33
C LYS A 95 -26.90 0.51 -10.89
N LYS A 96 -26.59 -0.44 -9.99
CA LYS A 96 -27.54 -1.39 -9.42
C LYS A 96 -28.64 -0.66 -8.61
N ALA A 97 -28.28 0.32 -7.79
CA ALA A 97 -29.27 1.11 -7.06
C ALA A 97 -30.19 1.89 -8.01
N LYS A 98 -29.64 2.56 -9.03
CA LYS A 98 -30.40 3.27 -10.07
C LYS A 98 -31.32 2.34 -10.88
N SER A 99 -30.95 1.06 -11.02
CA SER A 99 -31.80 0.10 -11.73
C SER A 99 -33.14 -0.18 -11.04
N ASN A 100 -33.26 0.14 -9.74
CA ASN A 100 -34.53 0.01 -9.02
C ASN A 100 -35.58 1.02 -9.47
N TYR A 101 -35.23 2.10 -10.17
CA TYR A 101 -36.15 3.02 -10.83
C TYR A 101 -36.52 2.58 -12.25
N LYS A 102 -35.83 1.60 -12.83
CA LYS A 102 -36.13 1.12 -14.19
C LYS A 102 -37.28 0.11 -14.12
N PRO A 103 -38.07 -0.02 -15.20
CA PRO A 103 -39.05 -1.07 -15.30
C PRO A 103 -38.43 -2.45 -15.11
N LYS A 104 -39.04 -3.27 -14.25
CA LYS A 104 -38.71 -4.69 -14.10
C LYS A 104 -39.82 -5.51 -14.70
N LEU A 105 -39.46 -6.49 -15.50
CA LEU A 105 -40.39 -7.39 -16.16
C LEU A 105 -40.08 -8.80 -15.68
N ASP A 106 -41.01 -9.38 -14.96
CA ASP A 106 -40.92 -10.73 -14.42
C ASP A 106 -41.89 -11.65 -15.13
N PHE A 107 -41.44 -12.81 -15.56
CA PHE A 107 -42.29 -13.90 -16.03
C PHE A 107 -42.39 -14.93 -14.92
N THR A 108 -43.66 -15.31 -14.60
CA THR A 108 -43.95 -16.35 -13.62
C THR A 108 -44.83 -17.43 -14.26
N ALA A 109 -44.51 -18.68 -13.99
CA ALA A 109 -45.34 -19.81 -14.37
C ALA A 109 -45.48 -20.72 -13.14
N THR A 110 -46.71 -21.08 -12.83
CA THR A 110 -47.03 -21.93 -11.67
C THR A 110 -47.94 -23.06 -12.11
N ALA A 111 -47.52 -24.29 -11.88
CA ALA A 111 -48.38 -25.48 -11.96
C ALA A 111 -48.74 -25.90 -10.55
N LEU A 112 -50.03 -25.96 -10.27
CA LEU A 112 -50.58 -26.30 -8.96
C LEU A 112 -51.47 -27.52 -9.09
N GLN A 113 -51.29 -28.52 -8.23
CA GLN A 113 -52.16 -29.62 -8.02
C GLN A 113 -52.59 -29.64 -6.54
N ILE A 114 -53.88 -29.65 -6.27
CA ILE A 114 -54.43 -29.70 -4.92
C ILE A 114 -55.18 -31.01 -4.71
N ASP A 115 -55.42 -31.34 -3.45
CA ASP A 115 -56.21 -32.50 -3.08
C ASP A 115 -57.63 -32.42 -3.69
N LYS A 116 -58.16 -33.55 -4.14
CA LYS A 116 -59.46 -33.64 -4.81
C LYS A 116 -60.58 -33.18 -3.92
N ASP A 117 -60.60 -33.59 -2.65
CA ASP A 117 -61.64 -33.20 -1.70
C ASP A 117 -61.66 -31.68 -1.43
N ARG A 118 -60.48 -31.04 -1.52
CA ARG A 118 -60.30 -29.59 -1.43
C ARG A 118 -60.75 -28.89 -2.72
N ALA A 119 -60.61 -29.52 -3.87
CA ALA A 119 -61.02 -28.98 -5.17
C ALA A 119 -62.54 -29.03 -5.38
N GLU A 120 -63.27 -29.80 -4.59
CA GLU A 120 -64.75 -29.87 -4.61
C GLU A 120 -65.46 -28.69 -3.92
N SER A 121 -64.69 -27.80 -3.28
CA SER A 121 -65.22 -26.59 -2.63
C SER A 121 -65.43 -25.48 -3.67
N ILE A 122 -66.59 -24.83 -3.65
CA ILE A 122 -66.96 -23.74 -4.56
C ILE A 122 -66.03 -22.54 -4.54
N LEU A 123 -65.21 -22.40 -3.47
CA LEU A 123 -64.30 -21.28 -3.28
C LEU A 123 -62.82 -21.64 -3.60
N THR A 124 -62.55 -22.85 -4.09
CA THR A 124 -61.18 -23.30 -4.35
C THR A 124 -60.86 -23.43 -5.85
N PRO A 125 -59.60 -23.23 -6.26
CA PRO A 125 -59.22 -23.47 -7.63
C PRO A 125 -59.39 -24.94 -8.05
N ALA A 126 -59.46 -25.21 -9.35
CA ALA A 126 -59.55 -26.56 -9.91
C ALA A 126 -58.38 -27.45 -9.41
N GLU A 127 -58.60 -28.80 -9.41
CA GLU A 127 -57.60 -29.76 -8.92
C GLU A 127 -56.21 -29.56 -9.55
N LYS A 128 -56.19 -29.23 -10.82
CA LYS A 128 -54.93 -28.96 -11.56
C LYS A 128 -55.05 -27.67 -12.34
N THR A 129 -54.18 -26.71 -11.98
CA THR A 129 -54.12 -25.40 -12.67
C THR A 129 -52.74 -25.11 -13.15
N LEU A 130 -52.64 -24.54 -14.33
CA LEU A 130 -51.40 -23.96 -14.87
C LEU A 130 -51.65 -22.46 -15.09
N SER A 131 -50.91 -21.64 -14.42
CA SER A 131 -50.97 -20.19 -14.62
C SER A 131 -49.62 -19.70 -15.12
N ALA A 132 -49.64 -18.78 -16.07
CA ALA A 132 -48.45 -18.09 -16.55
C ALA A 132 -48.77 -16.59 -16.64
N GLY A 133 -47.84 -15.75 -16.23
CA GLY A 133 -48.04 -14.31 -16.26
C GLY A 133 -46.73 -13.51 -16.46
N ILE A 134 -46.94 -12.29 -16.92
CA ILE A 134 -45.87 -11.29 -17.02
C ILE A 134 -46.30 -10.11 -16.14
N THR A 135 -45.40 -9.69 -15.23
CA THR A 135 -45.63 -8.54 -14.39
C THR A 135 -44.53 -7.50 -14.66
N LEU A 136 -44.97 -6.29 -15.00
CA LEU A 136 -44.12 -5.10 -15.08
C LEU A 136 -44.30 -4.30 -13.80
N THR A 137 -43.15 -4.01 -13.14
CA THR A 137 -43.16 -3.14 -11.96
C THR A 137 -42.16 -2.03 -12.18
N GLN A 138 -42.55 -0.77 -11.93
CA GLN A 138 -41.67 0.38 -12.01
C GLN A 138 -41.94 1.33 -10.83
N VAL A 139 -40.89 1.58 -10.04
CA VAL A 139 -40.94 2.60 -9.00
C VAL A 139 -40.76 3.97 -9.68
N ILE A 140 -41.72 4.88 -9.43
CA ILE A 140 -41.69 6.25 -9.98
C ILE A 140 -41.09 7.22 -8.96
N LEU A 141 -41.50 7.08 -7.69
CA LEU A 141 -41.05 7.91 -6.59
C LEU A 141 -40.84 7.05 -5.34
N ASN A 142 -39.64 7.10 -4.78
CA ASN A 142 -39.33 6.47 -3.50
C ASN A 142 -38.15 7.17 -2.87
N GLU A 143 -38.32 7.78 -1.71
CA GLU A 143 -37.28 8.56 -1.04
C GLU A 143 -36.17 7.68 -0.49
N ASP A 144 -36.43 6.44 -0.09
CA ASP A 144 -35.38 5.50 0.34
C ASP A 144 -34.45 5.12 -0.83
N LEU A 145 -35.00 4.92 -2.02
CA LEU A 145 -34.18 4.65 -3.21
C LEU A 145 -33.34 5.87 -3.60
N ASN A 146 -33.92 7.07 -3.47
CA ASN A 146 -33.22 8.32 -3.77
C ASN A 146 -32.08 8.54 -2.80
N MET A 147 -32.35 8.44 -1.50
CA MET A 147 -31.34 8.48 -0.44
C MET A 147 -30.25 7.44 -0.67
N ASN A 148 -30.61 6.19 -0.99
CA ASN A 148 -29.64 5.11 -1.20
C ASN A 148 -28.68 5.43 -2.37
N VAL A 149 -29.16 5.98 -3.49
CA VAL A 149 -28.31 6.39 -4.61
C VAL A 149 -27.35 7.50 -4.20
N GLU A 150 -27.81 8.49 -3.42
CA GLU A 150 -26.96 9.58 -2.94
C GLU A 150 -25.91 9.08 -1.93
N VAL A 151 -26.30 8.22 -0.99
CA VAL A 151 -25.38 7.60 -0.02
C VAL A 151 -24.30 6.78 -0.74
N LEU A 152 -24.69 5.96 -1.73
CA LEU A 152 -23.71 5.19 -2.51
C LEU A 152 -22.75 6.08 -3.30
N ASN A 153 -23.20 7.24 -3.82
CA ASN A 153 -22.31 8.21 -4.45
C ASN A 153 -21.27 8.79 -3.45
N LYS A 154 -21.67 9.05 -2.20
CA LYS A 154 -20.75 9.49 -1.15
C LYS A 154 -19.80 8.37 -0.71
N GLN A 155 -20.30 7.14 -0.60
CA GLN A 155 -19.47 5.96 -0.32
C GLN A 155 -18.41 5.72 -1.42
N LYS A 156 -18.76 5.93 -2.70
CA LYS A 156 -17.76 5.91 -3.77
C LYS A 156 -16.66 6.95 -3.52
N LYS A 157 -17.01 8.20 -3.14
CA LYS A 157 -16.01 9.23 -2.81
C LYS A 157 -15.14 8.83 -1.63
N LEU A 158 -15.69 8.15 -0.62
CA LEU A 158 -14.88 7.57 0.46
C LEU A 158 -13.84 6.59 -0.09
N LYS A 159 -14.24 5.69 -1.01
CA LYS A 159 -13.31 4.75 -1.65
C LYS A 159 -12.25 5.43 -2.52
N GLU A 160 -12.60 6.52 -3.18
CA GLU A 160 -11.64 7.34 -3.94
C GLU A 160 -10.61 8.02 -3.02
N GLU A 161 -11.01 8.52 -1.84
CA GLU A 161 -10.07 9.07 -0.85
C GLU A 161 -9.21 7.98 -0.20
N GLU A 162 -9.76 6.78 0.03
CA GLU A 162 -9.00 5.62 0.52
C GLU A 162 -7.92 5.20 -0.50
N LEU A 163 -8.26 5.19 -1.80
CA LEU A 163 -7.29 4.95 -2.87
C LEU A 163 -6.16 6.00 -2.86
N LYS A 164 -6.50 7.30 -2.82
CA LYS A 164 -5.50 8.37 -2.76
C LYS A 164 -4.60 8.29 -1.53
N LYS A 165 -5.14 7.88 -0.39
CA LYS A 165 -4.36 7.63 0.82
C LYS A 165 -3.37 6.49 0.60
N ALA A 166 -3.84 5.35 0.08
CA ALA A 166 -2.99 4.21 -0.21
C ALA A 166 -1.89 4.53 -1.26
N GLU A 167 -2.21 5.33 -2.28
CA GLU A 167 -1.23 5.82 -3.25
C GLU A 167 -0.10 6.60 -2.55
N ARG A 168 -0.44 7.51 -1.63
CA ARG A 168 0.55 8.25 -0.84
C ARG A 168 1.36 7.35 0.09
N ASP A 169 0.73 6.41 0.76
CA ASP A 169 1.39 5.48 1.67
C ASP A 169 2.39 4.59 0.91
N ILE A 170 2.02 4.09 -0.27
CA ILE A 170 2.92 3.30 -1.14
C ILE A 170 4.12 4.14 -1.60
N ILE A 171 3.94 5.41 -1.92
CA ILE A 171 5.06 6.27 -2.30
C ILE A 171 6.05 6.43 -1.13
N ILE A 172 5.55 6.57 0.11
CA ILE A 172 6.40 6.64 1.30
C ILE A 172 7.12 5.30 1.51
N GLU A 173 6.40 4.16 1.43
CA GLU A 173 6.97 2.82 1.60
C GLU A 173 8.07 2.51 0.56
N VAL A 174 7.82 2.85 -0.72
CA VAL A 174 8.80 2.73 -1.81
C VAL A 174 10.04 3.54 -1.52
N SER A 175 9.84 4.77 -1.07
CA SER A 175 10.94 5.69 -0.83
C SER A 175 11.78 5.27 0.37
N GLU A 176 11.16 4.79 1.44
CA GLU A 176 11.84 4.23 2.60
C GLU A 176 12.71 3.02 2.20
N ALA A 177 12.14 2.12 1.39
CA ALA A 177 12.86 0.97 0.86
C ALA A 177 14.04 1.41 -0.04
N TYR A 178 13.84 2.42 -0.89
CA TYR A 178 14.88 2.98 -1.75
C TYR A 178 16.06 3.56 -0.95
N PHE A 179 15.79 4.42 0.03
CA PHE A 179 16.85 5.00 0.87
C PHE A 179 17.52 3.95 1.76
N THR A 180 16.78 2.94 2.21
CA THR A 180 17.34 1.81 2.94
C THR A 180 18.35 1.04 2.09
N ILE A 181 18.04 0.77 0.81
CA ILE A 181 18.99 0.13 -0.10
C ILE A 181 20.22 0.99 -0.32
N LEU A 182 20.04 2.29 -0.60
CA LEU A 182 21.18 3.21 -0.78
C LEU A 182 22.12 3.26 0.44
N LYS A 183 21.53 3.28 1.64
CA LYS A 183 22.25 3.24 2.91
C LYS A 183 23.06 1.94 3.05
N LEU A 184 22.41 0.79 2.82
CA LEU A 184 23.06 -0.52 2.92
C LEU A 184 24.14 -0.72 1.84
N GLU A 185 23.89 -0.29 0.60
CA GLU A 185 24.90 -0.34 -0.46
C GLU A 185 26.12 0.55 -0.13
N SER A 186 25.89 1.72 0.47
CA SER A 186 26.97 2.59 0.94
C SER A 186 27.76 1.95 2.08
N TYR A 187 27.08 1.25 3.00
CA TYR A 187 27.76 0.45 4.03
C TYR A 187 28.57 -0.70 3.43
N GLY A 188 28.02 -1.41 2.44
CA GLY A 188 28.72 -2.47 1.75
C GLY A 188 30.02 -1.99 1.10
N ARG A 189 30.00 -0.82 0.46
CA ARG A 189 31.20 -0.16 -0.11
C ARG A 189 32.20 0.24 0.97
N LEU A 190 31.72 0.86 2.04
CA LEU A 190 32.54 1.26 3.18
C LEU A 190 33.22 0.06 3.83
N GLN A 191 32.47 -1.00 4.11
CA GLN A 191 32.97 -2.23 4.70
C GLN A 191 34.00 -2.93 3.80
N LYS A 192 33.76 -2.93 2.48
CA LYS A 192 34.75 -3.49 1.52
C LYS A 192 36.06 -2.70 1.51
N SER A 193 35.96 -1.37 1.53
CA SER A 193 37.14 -0.50 1.63
C SER A 193 37.90 -0.75 2.94
N ASN A 194 37.20 -0.98 4.04
CA ASN A 194 37.82 -1.33 5.31
C ASN A 194 38.55 -2.68 5.27
N LEU A 195 37.93 -3.70 4.68
CA LEU A 195 38.57 -5.01 4.48
C LEU A 195 39.84 -4.90 3.65
N GLU A 196 39.83 -4.13 2.55
CA GLU A 196 41.02 -3.91 1.73
C GLU A 196 42.13 -3.21 2.51
N ARG A 197 41.80 -2.29 3.40
CA ARG A 197 42.73 -1.61 4.31
C ARG A 197 43.32 -2.57 5.33
N LEU A 198 42.50 -3.37 5.99
CA LEU A 198 42.90 -4.38 6.97
C LEU A 198 43.81 -5.46 6.32
N GLU A 199 43.49 -5.93 5.12
CA GLU A 199 44.31 -6.87 4.39
C GLU A 199 45.71 -6.30 4.11
N LYS A 200 45.76 -5.03 3.69
CA LYS A 200 47.04 -4.33 3.46
C LYS A 200 47.88 -4.23 4.73
N GLN A 201 47.23 -3.90 5.88
CA GLN A 201 47.91 -3.82 7.17
C GLN A 201 48.41 -5.19 7.64
N LEU A 202 47.63 -6.25 7.47
CA LEU A 202 48.03 -7.61 7.78
C LEU A 202 49.24 -8.05 6.98
N ASN A 203 49.31 -7.71 5.68
CA ASN A 203 50.47 -8.02 4.85
C ASN A 203 51.72 -7.25 5.32
N ILE A 204 51.59 -5.97 5.64
CA ILE A 204 52.70 -5.16 6.21
C ILE A 204 53.19 -5.76 7.54
N ALA A 205 52.24 -6.19 8.43
CA ALA A 205 52.61 -6.83 9.69
C ALA A 205 53.41 -8.15 9.46
N LYS A 206 52.98 -8.97 8.49
CA LYS A 206 53.69 -10.20 8.10
C LYS A 206 55.10 -9.93 7.54
N GLU A 207 55.26 -8.91 6.71
CA GLU A 207 56.57 -8.46 6.17
C GLU A 207 57.49 -7.95 7.28
N LYS A 208 56.99 -7.07 8.18
CA LYS A 208 57.76 -6.56 9.33
C LYS A 208 58.23 -7.68 10.24
N LYS A 209 57.40 -8.72 10.47
CA LYS A 209 57.81 -9.90 11.23
C LYS A 209 58.93 -10.68 10.56
N ALA A 210 58.88 -10.85 9.24
CA ALA A 210 59.92 -11.57 8.49
C ALA A 210 61.32 -10.93 8.65
N VAL A 211 61.35 -9.60 8.84
CA VAL A 211 62.61 -8.85 9.10
C VAL A 211 62.92 -8.60 10.59
N GLY A 212 62.12 -9.21 11.50
CA GLY A 212 62.32 -9.11 12.96
C GLY A 212 61.80 -7.84 13.64
N ASN A 213 61.06 -6.96 12.93
CA ASN A 213 60.62 -5.65 13.38
C ASN A 213 59.16 -5.61 13.90
N SER A 214 58.46 -6.75 14.06
CA SER A 214 57.12 -6.81 14.58
C SER A 214 56.88 -8.10 15.38
N GLY A 215 56.03 -8.02 16.39
CA GLY A 215 55.60 -9.18 17.21
C GLY A 215 54.60 -10.09 16.50
N LYS A 216 54.51 -11.36 16.95
CA LYS A 216 53.44 -12.26 16.48
C LYS A 216 52.03 -11.73 16.87
N ALA A 217 51.94 -10.94 17.95
CA ALA A 217 50.69 -10.37 18.43
C ALA A 217 50.00 -9.47 17.39
N ASP A 218 50.79 -8.60 16.70
CA ASP A 218 50.24 -7.70 15.69
C ASP A 218 49.52 -8.43 14.55
N ILE A 219 50.11 -9.56 14.09
CA ILE A 219 49.51 -10.38 13.05
C ILE A 219 48.16 -10.93 13.51
N PHE A 220 48.10 -11.51 14.72
CA PHE A 220 46.85 -12.09 15.25
C PHE A 220 45.79 -11.02 15.47
N ILE A 221 46.13 -9.79 15.85
CA ILE A 221 45.21 -8.68 16.00
C ILE A 221 44.60 -8.33 14.64
N PHE A 222 45.41 -8.14 13.59
CA PHE A 222 44.89 -7.86 12.24
C PHE A 222 44.11 -9.03 11.62
N GLU A 223 44.49 -10.29 11.90
CA GLU A 223 43.75 -11.46 11.44
C GLU A 223 42.37 -11.54 12.10
N ASN A 224 42.26 -11.21 13.38
CA ASN A 224 40.99 -11.16 14.09
C ASN A 224 40.09 -10.04 13.52
N GLU A 225 40.63 -8.82 13.41
CA GLU A 225 39.89 -7.68 12.83
C GLU A 225 39.45 -7.97 11.40
N PHE A 226 40.30 -8.56 10.58
CA PHE A 226 39.93 -8.94 9.22
C PHE A 226 38.77 -9.96 9.19
N SER A 227 38.85 -10.99 10.01
CA SER A 227 37.81 -12.04 10.08
C SER A 227 36.48 -11.53 10.55
N GLU A 228 36.48 -10.64 11.57
CA GLU A 228 35.25 -9.99 12.05
C GLU A 228 34.63 -9.09 10.98
N ASN A 229 35.42 -8.26 10.34
CA ASN A 229 34.96 -7.37 9.27
C ASN A 229 34.51 -8.13 8.00
N GLU A 230 35.11 -9.31 7.71
CA GLU A 230 34.66 -10.21 6.66
C GLU A 230 33.20 -10.67 6.92
N SER A 231 32.92 -11.09 8.16
CA SER A 231 31.57 -11.53 8.57
C SER A 231 30.56 -10.38 8.48
N GLN A 232 30.92 -9.20 8.94
CA GLN A 232 30.07 -8.00 8.87
C GLN A 232 29.80 -7.58 7.41
N TRP A 233 30.79 -7.67 6.52
CA TRP A 233 30.57 -7.38 5.10
C TRP A 233 29.57 -8.36 4.46
N ILE A 234 29.70 -9.65 4.76
CA ILE A 234 28.76 -10.68 4.27
C ILE A 234 27.33 -10.37 4.77
N GLU A 235 27.16 -10.03 6.03
CA GLU A 235 25.88 -9.67 6.62
C GLU A 235 25.25 -8.45 5.91
N VAL A 236 26.01 -7.40 5.70
CA VAL A 236 25.53 -6.19 4.99
C VAL A 236 25.09 -6.55 3.57
N MET A 237 25.81 -7.42 2.87
CA MET A 237 25.45 -7.82 1.51
C MET A 237 24.16 -8.62 1.45
N LEU A 238 23.94 -9.52 2.39
CA LEU A 238 22.68 -10.24 2.52
C LEU A 238 21.52 -9.28 2.84
N ASN A 239 21.77 -8.28 3.68
CA ASN A 239 20.76 -7.26 3.99
C ASN A 239 20.43 -6.38 2.77
N VAL A 240 21.38 -6.08 1.88
CA VAL A 240 21.10 -5.42 0.59
C VAL A 240 20.15 -6.26 -0.26
N ASP A 241 20.39 -7.57 -0.38
CA ASP A 241 19.54 -8.45 -1.18
C ASP A 241 18.11 -8.56 -0.58
N VAL A 242 18.00 -8.61 0.74
CA VAL A 242 16.70 -8.59 1.44
C VAL A 242 15.97 -7.27 1.18
N ALA A 243 16.66 -6.12 1.30
CA ALA A 243 16.07 -4.81 1.06
C ALA A 243 15.62 -4.65 -0.40
N LYS A 244 16.41 -5.12 -1.38
CA LYS A 244 16.04 -5.15 -2.81
C LYS A 244 14.81 -6.04 -3.05
N THR A 245 14.76 -7.19 -2.40
CA THR A 245 13.60 -8.11 -2.49
C THR A 245 12.34 -7.46 -1.93
N ASN A 246 12.44 -6.73 -0.81
CA ASN A 246 11.31 -5.96 -0.27
C ASN A 246 10.82 -4.88 -1.24
N LEU A 247 11.72 -4.10 -1.84
CA LEU A 247 11.35 -3.09 -2.84
C LEU A 247 10.69 -3.72 -4.07
N LYS A 248 11.21 -4.84 -4.58
CA LYS A 248 10.59 -5.61 -5.67
C LYS A 248 9.16 -6.05 -5.30
N ARG A 249 8.94 -6.52 -4.05
CA ARG A 249 7.61 -6.89 -3.55
C ARG A 249 6.65 -5.70 -3.57
N ILE A 250 7.07 -4.54 -3.09
CA ILE A 250 6.24 -3.32 -3.07
C ILE A 250 5.85 -2.91 -4.49
N MET A 251 6.81 -2.96 -5.42
CA MET A 251 6.59 -2.66 -6.84
C MET A 251 5.82 -3.75 -7.59
N ASN A 252 5.57 -4.92 -7.00
CA ASN A 252 5.11 -6.12 -7.68
C ASN A 252 5.99 -6.46 -8.91
N TYR A 253 7.29 -6.40 -8.71
CA TYR A 253 8.32 -6.67 -9.71
C TYR A 253 8.80 -8.12 -9.59
N ASP A 254 9.29 -8.71 -10.69
CA ASP A 254 9.82 -10.08 -10.66
C ASP A 254 10.97 -10.19 -9.66
N LEU A 255 10.81 -11.06 -8.65
CA LEU A 255 11.78 -11.25 -7.58
C LEU A 255 13.12 -11.80 -8.10
N ASN A 256 13.11 -12.51 -9.22
CA ASN A 256 14.31 -13.09 -9.84
C ASN A 256 15.06 -12.10 -10.74
N ARG A 257 14.43 -11.01 -11.16
CA ARG A 257 15.08 -10.01 -12.00
C ARG A 257 15.99 -9.14 -11.15
N GLU A 258 17.21 -8.88 -11.64
CA GLU A 258 18.15 -7.97 -10.98
C GLU A 258 17.56 -6.55 -10.91
N LEU A 259 17.82 -5.88 -9.77
CA LEU A 259 17.40 -4.50 -9.54
C LEU A 259 18.64 -3.64 -9.24
N TYR A 260 18.87 -2.67 -10.11
CA TYR A 260 19.88 -1.64 -9.93
C TYR A 260 19.17 -0.32 -9.64
N ILE A 261 19.67 0.42 -8.65
CA ILE A 261 19.14 1.73 -8.28
C ILE A 261 20.23 2.80 -8.45
N LYS A 262 19.79 3.98 -8.92
CA LYS A 262 20.70 5.14 -9.03
C LYS A 262 20.97 5.72 -7.65
N ASN A 263 22.20 6.18 -7.42
CA ASN A 263 22.50 6.91 -6.20
C ASN A 263 21.83 8.29 -6.23
N LEU A 264 21.37 8.74 -5.08
CA LEU A 264 20.76 10.05 -4.91
C LEU A 264 21.66 10.90 -4.02
N THR A 265 21.96 12.12 -4.46
CA THR A 265 22.73 13.09 -3.69
C THR A 265 21.86 14.18 -3.12
N LEU A 266 22.31 14.86 -2.06
CA LEU A 266 21.59 15.97 -1.43
C LEU A 266 21.27 17.13 -2.39
N ASP A 267 22.06 17.29 -3.47
CA ASP A 267 21.86 18.33 -4.49
C ASP A 267 20.82 17.95 -5.55
N ASN A 268 20.17 16.79 -5.41
CA ASN A 268 19.17 16.35 -6.36
C ASN A 268 17.94 17.26 -6.31
N PRO A 269 17.51 17.85 -7.45
CA PRO A 269 16.41 18.79 -7.50
C PRO A 269 15.05 18.21 -7.11
N TYR A 270 14.92 16.89 -7.03
CA TYR A 270 13.72 16.20 -6.52
C TYR A 270 13.62 16.16 -4.99
N LEU A 271 14.65 16.64 -4.27
CA LEU A 271 14.59 16.78 -2.83
C LEU A 271 14.35 18.26 -2.47
N ILE A 272 13.48 18.55 -1.50
CA ILE A 272 13.28 19.91 -0.94
C ILE A 272 14.61 20.52 -0.46
N THR A 273 15.62 19.69 -0.20
CA THR A 273 16.99 20.10 0.13
C THR A 273 17.61 21.03 -0.91
N SER A 274 17.16 20.97 -2.16
CA SER A 274 17.60 21.92 -3.21
C SER A 274 17.14 23.35 -2.94
N ASN A 275 16.18 23.57 -1.98
CA ASN A 275 15.79 24.90 -1.55
C ASN A 275 16.46 25.26 -0.20
N PRO A 276 17.64 25.91 -0.22
CA PRO A 276 18.40 26.22 1.00
C PRO A 276 17.62 27.13 1.97
N LYS A 277 16.51 27.75 1.53
CA LYS A 277 15.64 28.58 2.39
C LYS A 277 14.95 27.74 3.46
N ILE A 278 14.65 26.47 3.22
CA ILE A 278 14.01 25.61 4.24
C ILE A 278 14.85 25.49 5.49
N PHE A 279 16.18 25.34 5.34
CA PHE A 279 17.10 25.25 6.47
C PHE A 279 17.15 26.55 7.28
N SER A 280 16.95 27.71 6.64
CA SER A 280 16.87 29.00 7.36
C SER A 280 15.57 29.11 8.18
N TYR A 281 14.48 28.51 7.72
CA TYR A 281 13.22 28.47 8.48
C TYR A 281 13.30 27.54 9.68
N ILE A 282 13.88 26.35 9.54
CA ILE A 282 13.98 25.38 10.64
C ILE A 282 15.05 25.71 11.66
N SER A 283 15.99 26.61 11.36
CA SER A 283 17.04 27.04 12.32
C SER A 283 16.54 28.01 13.41
N ASN A 284 15.33 28.57 13.29
CA ASN A 284 14.75 29.49 14.26
C ASN A 284 13.39 29.00 14.75
N GLN A 285 13.23 28.82 16.06
CA GLN A 285 12.01 28.28 16.67
C GLN A 285 10.74 29.09 16.36
N ASN A 286 10.83 30.41 16.18
CA ASN A 286 9.69 31.23 15.82
C ASN A 286 9.25 30.97 14.37
N ASN A 287 10.21 30.77 13.47
CA ASN A 287 9.94 30.40 12.09
C ASN A 287 9.33 29.01 11.96
N VAL A 288 9.79 28.05 12.80
CA VAL A 288 9.21 26.70 12.90
C VAL A 288 7.73 26.75 13.24
N LYS A 289 7.31 27.55 14.22
CA LYS A 289 5.89 27.68 14.57
C LYS A 289 5.06 28.22 13.41
N THR A 290 5.59 29.19 12.66
CA THR A 290 4.92 29.76 11.49
C THR A 290 4.83 28.73 10.37
N LEU A 291 5.90 27.96 10.15
CA LEU A 291 5.94 26.87 9.17
C LEU A 291 4.90 25.80 9.50
N VAL A 292 4.87 25.31 10.77
CA VAL A 292 3.88 24.33 11.23
C VAL A 292 2.45 24.81 10.95
N LYS A 293 2.14 26.07 11.30
CA LYS A 293 0.80 26.63 11.10
C LYS A 293 0.41 26.71 9.62
N PHE A 294 1.35 27.08 8.77
CA PHE A 294 1.13 27.11 7.32
C PHE A 294 0.89 25.69 6.77
N MET A 295 1.75 24.74 7.14
CA MET A 295 1.65 23.35 6.73
C MET A 295 0.33 22.72 7.21
N LEU A 296 -0.07 22.96 8.45
CA LEU A 296 -1.32 22.44 9.01
C LEU A 296 -2.53 22.88 8.19
N ASN A 297 -2.58 24.17 7.81
CA ASN A 297 -3.69 24.69 7.00
C ASN A 297 -3.77 24.06 5.61
N GLN A 298 -2.65 23.70 5.01
CA GLN A 298 -2.64 22.98 3.72
C GLN A 298 -2.99 21.50 3.92
N THR A 299 -2.34 20.82 4.85
CA THR A 299 -2.54 19.40 5.10
C THR A 299 -3.98 19.07 5.48
N THR A 300 -4.64 19.89 6.32
CA THR A 300 -6.05 19.64 6.70
C THR A 300 -7.01 19.78 5.52
N LYS A 301 -6.73 20.63 4.55
CA LYS A 301 -7.55 20.76 3.33
C LYS A 301 -7.40 19.57 2.38
N GLU A 302 -6.19 19.02 2.29
CA GLU A 302 -5.86 17.96 1.34
C GLU A 302 -5.92 16.55 1.95
N SER A 303 -6.02 16.44 3.28
CA SER A 303 -6.06 15.17 3.98
C SER A 303 -7.23 14.30 3.55
N SER A 304 -6.93 13.10 3.03
CA SER A 304 -7.94 12.09 2.72
C SER A 304 -8.69 11.62 3.95
N ASP A 305 -8.06 11.59 5.13
CA ASP A 305 -8.72 11.22 6.38
C ASP A 305 -9.79 12.25 6.77
N ILE A 306 -9.51 13.56 6.64
CA ILE A 306 -10.47 14.63 6.89
C ILE A 306 -11.60 14.60 5.84
N LYS A 307 -11.27 14.48 4.56
CA LYS A 307 -12.26 14.38 3.47
C LYS A 307 -13.19 13.17 3.66
N SER A 308 -12.64 12.04 4.11
CA SER A 308 -13.43 10.84 4.41
C SER A 308 -14.43 11.08 5.54
N LEU A 309 -14.02 11.76 6.62
CA LEU A 309 -14.92 12.13 7.70
C LEU A 309 -16.00 13.12 7.24
N ASP A 310 -15.65 14.07 6.36
CA ASP A 310 -16.63 15.00 5.78
C ASP A 310 -17.67 14.26 4.93
N TYR A 311 -17.26 13.29 4.08
CA TYR A 311 -18.23 12.45 3.36
C TYR A 311 -19.05 11.58 4.30
N GLY A 312 -18.49 11.07 5.40
CA GLY A 312 -19.22 10.36 6.45
C GLY A 312 -20.32 11.24 7.07
N ILE A 313 -19.99 12.49 7.40
CA ILE A 313 -20.96 13.49 7.91
C ILE A 313 -22.05 13.77 6.86
N GLU A 314 -21.69 13.94 5.59
CA GLU A 314 -22.66 14.16 4.51
C GLU A 314 -23.61 12.96 4.34
N ILE A 315 -23.12 11.73 4.49
CA ILE A 315 -23.97 10.52 4.50
C ILE A 315 -24.98 10.58 5.64
N GLN A 316 -24.53 10.88 6.87
CA GLN A 316 -25.44 10.94 8.02
C GLN A 316 -26.45 12.08 7.90
N LYS A 317 -26.06 13.23 7.36
CA LYS A 317 -27.02 14.33 7.04
C LYS A 317 -28.07 13.88 6.04
N ARG A 318 -27.68 13.13 5.01
CA ARG A 318 -28.64 12.62 4.03
C ARG A 318 -29.61 11.59 4.63
N LEU A 319 -29.12 10.74 5.56
CA LEU A 319 -29.97 9.82 6.33
C LEU A 319 -30.98 10.58 7.24
N GLU A 320 -30.51 11.64 7.90
CA GLU A 320 -31.37 12.53 8.70
C GLU A 320 -32.45 13.20 7.84
N GLU A 321 -32.10 13.71 6.66
CA GLU A 321 -33.04 14.30 5.70
C GLU A 321 -34.05 13.28 5.22
N ASN A 322 -33.64 12.04 4.92
CA ASN A 322 -34.53 10.97 4.53
C ASN A 322 -35.59 10.69 5.62
N ALA A 323 -35.14 10.59 6.87
CA ALA A 323 -36.06 10.37 8.00
C ALA A 323 -37.08 11.51 8.17
N LYS A 324 -36.72 12.75 7.79
CA LYS A 324 -37.65 13.89 7.77
C LYS A 324 -38.60 13.84 6.57
N SER A 325 -38.07 13.61 5.37
CA SER A 325 -38.78 13.68 4.09
C SER A 325 -39.78 12.55 3.93
N LYS A 326 -39.48 11.36 4.42
CA LYS A 326 -40.30 10.15 4.31
C LYS A 326 -41.71 10.30 4.92
N ARG A 327 -41.89 11.22 5.87
CA ARG A 327 -43.19 11.54 6.42
C ARG A 327 -44.18 12.19 5.42
N TYR A 328 -43.63 12.86 4.41
CA TYR A 328 -44.38 13.68 3.47
C TYR A 328 -44.25 13.21 2.02
N THR A 329 -43.30 12.34 1.74
CA THR A 329 -43.02 11.84 0.40
C THR A 329 -43.59 10.43 0.25
N PRO A 330 -44.67 10.24 -0.55
CA PRO A 330 -45.23 8.92 -0.78
C PRO A 330 -44.31 8.07 -1.66
N THR A 331 -44.33 6.75 -1.47
CA THR A 331 -43.86 5.83 -2.49
C THR A 331 -44.88 5.71 -3.59
N VAL A 332 -44.47 5.91 -4.86
CA VAL A 332 -45.33 5.76 -6.04
C VAL A 332 -44.73 4.69 -6.94
N ALA A 333 -45.56 3.71 -7.29
CA ALA A 333 -45.15 2.65 -8.20
C ALA A 333 -46.23 2.34 -9.26
N LEU A 334 -45.82 2.09 -10.47
CA LEU A 334 -46.60 1.56 -11.56
C LEU A 334 -46.50 0.02 -11.56
N GLN A 335 -47.59 -0.64 -11.64
CA GLN A 335 -47.65 -2.09 -11.83
C GLN A 335 -48.59 -2.41 -13.00
N ALA A 336 -48.17 -3.27 -13.89
CA ALA A 336 -49.00 -3.83 -14.95
C ALA A 336 -48.80 -5.34 -14.97
N SER A 337 -49.84 -6.09 -15.13
CA SER A 337 -49.76 -7.55 -15.23
C SER A 337 -50.65 -8.07 -16.35
N TYR A 338 -50.17 -9.15 -16.95
CA TYR A 338 -50.98 -9.97 -17.87
C TYR A 338 -50.77 -11.42 -17.45
N SER A 339 -51.89 -12.12 -17.23
CA SER A 339 -51.86 -13.53 -16.82
C SER A 339 -52.79 -14.38 -17.69
N VAL A 340 -52.39 -15.62 -17.89
CA VAL A 340 -53.15 -16.66 -18.53
C VAL A 340 -53.28 -17.81 -17.56
N ASN A 341 -54.56 -18.20 -17.29
CA ASN A 341 -54.87 -19.30 -16.43
C ASN A 341 -55.51 -20.42 -17.25
N ASN A 342 -54.89 -21.60 -17.21
CA ASN A 342 -55.44 -22.77 -17.89
C ASN A 342 -55.81 -23.85 -16.85
N ILE A 343 -57.04 -24.25 -16.83
CA ILE A 343 -57.55 -25.33 -15.97
C ILE A 343 -57.30 -26.65 -16.73
N ILE A 344 -56.38 -27.50 -16.17
CA ILE A 344 -56.00 -28.79 -16.79
C ILE A 344 -56.98 -29.91 -16.40
N SER A 345 -57.56 -29.86 -15.16
CA SER A 345 -58.60 -30.79 -14.76
C SER A 345 -59.69 -30.04 -14.00
N GLU A 346 -60.93 -30.31 -14.38
CA GLU A 346 -62.12 -29.74 -13.77
C GLU A 346 -62.32 -30.35 -12.37
N GLY A 347 -62.38 -29.50 -11.28
CA GLY A 347 -62.98 -29.84 -10.02
C GLY A 347 -64.43 -29.37 -10.00
N ALA A 348 -65.25 -29.75 -9.01
CA ALA A 348 -66.64 -29.35 -8.87
C ALA A 348 -66.88 -27.85 -8.88
N GLY A 349 -65.80 -27.06 -8.54
CA GLY A 349 -65.85 -25.58 -8.58
C GLY A 349 -65.53 -24.95 -9.93
N SER A 350 -65.21 -25.76 -10.99
CA SER A 350 -64.89 -25.28 -12.32
C SER A 350 -66.07 -25.28 -13.26
N GLU A 351 -67.16 -25.92 -12.91
CA GLU A 351 -68.42 -25.75 -13.63
C GLU A 351 -68.83 -24.28 -13.55
N LYS A 352 -69.06 -23.66 -14.72
CA LYS A 352 -69.62 -22.31 -14.80
C LYS A 352 -70.90 -22.31 -13.97
N MET A 353 -70.85 -21.65 -12.84
CA MET A 353 -72.09 -21.47 -12.02
C MET A 353 -73.14 -20.85 -12.90
N ASP A 354 -74.15 -21.63 -13.22
CA ASP A 354 -75.28 -21.07 -13.90
C ASP A 354 -75.88 -19.94 -13.01
N SER A 355 -75.77 -18.72 -13.50
CA SER A 355 -76.21 -17.52 -12.79
C SER A 355 -77.73 -17.58 -12.37
N SER A 356 -78.47 -18.53 -12.92
CA SER A 356 -79.85 -18.82 -12.57
C SER A 356 -79.98 -19.58 -11.24
N SER A 357 -78.95 -20.29 -10.79
CA SER A 357 -78.90 -21.05 -9.53
C SER A 357 -78.33 -20.26 -8.36
N ILE A 358 -77.83 -19.03 -8.55
CA ILE A 358 -77.35 -18.19 -7.47
C ILE A 358 -78.52 -17.40 -6.86
N PRO A 359 -78.79 -17.54 -5.56
CA PRO A 359 -79.74 -16.70 -4.88
C PRO A 359 -79.45 -15.21 -5.09
N ASP A 360 -80.51 -14.40 -5.38
CA ASP A 360 -80.31 -12.99 -5.75
C ASP A 360 -79.52 -12.14 -4.74
N TYR A 361 -79.53 -12.49 -3.46
CA TYR A 361 -78.80 -11.82 -2.42
C TYR A 361 -77.20 -12.09 -2.48
N LEU A 362 -76.82 -13.15 -3.17
CA LEU A 362 -75.38 -13.47 -3.36
C LEU A 362 -74.87 -12.98 -4.69
N LYS A 363 -75.68 -12.61 -5.67
CA LYS A 363 -75.29 -12.10 -6.96
C LYS A 363 -74.28 -10.90 -6.89
N PRO A 364 -74.48 -9.92 -5.98
CA PRO A 364 -73.58 -8.83 -5.80
C PRO A 364 -72.15 -9.30 -5.29
N VAL A 365 -72.13 -10.36 -4.48
CA VAL A 365 -70.90 -10.91 -3.92
C VAL A 365 -70.15 -11.74 -4.97
N THR A 366 -70.89 -12.54 -5.76
CA THR A 366 -70.28 -13.36 -6.84
C THR A 366 -69.81 -12.52 -8.02
N SER A 367 -70.41 -11.36 -8.30
CA SER A 367 -69.90 -10.41 -9.30
C SER A 367 -68.62 -9.74 -8.92
N LEU A 368 -68.26 -9.71 -7.64
CA LEU A 368 -67.00 -9.26 -7.14
C LEU A 368 -65.82 -10.27 -7.42
N PHE A 369 -66.21 -11.55 -7.57
CA PHE A 369 -65.27 -12.65 -7.83
C PHE A 369 -65.34 -13.12 -9.29
N GLY A 370 -65.67 -12.29 -10.24
CA GLY A 370 -65.80 -12.52 -11.69
C GLY A 370 -65.36 -13.89 -12.17
N ASN A 371 -66.01 -14.45 -13.21
CA ASN A 371 -65.49 -15.64 -13.88
C ASN A 371 -64.00 -15.36 -14.25
N PRO A 372 -63.03 -16.17 -13.85
CA PRO A 372 -61.70 -16.01 -14.35
C PRO A 372 -61.72 -16.27 -15.86
N ASP A 373 -61.71 -15.18 -16.64
CA ASP A 373 -61.39 -15.31 -18.04
C ASP A 373 -60.01 -15.97 -18.14
N ASP A 374 -59.80 -16.84 -19.14
CA ASP A 374 -58.50 -17.52 -19.39
C ASP A 374 -57.34 -16.52 -19.53
N ARG A 375 -57.65 -15.23 -19.62
CA ARG A 375 -56.68 -14.14 -19.85
C ARG A 375 -57.11 -12.89 -19.10
N ASP A 376 -56.26 -12.44 -18.16
CA ASP A 376 -56.51 -11.25 -17.39
C ASP A 376 -55.36 -10.24 -17.57
N TRP A 377 -55.68 -8.97 -17.57
CA TRP A 377 -54.70 -7.91 -17.49
C TRP A 377 -55.12 -6.84 -16.52
N SER A 378 -54.11 -6.24 -15.88
CA SER A 378 -54.34 -5.08 -15.02
C SER A 378 -53.21 -4.07 -15.19
N ILE A 379 -53.56 -2.79 -14.99
CA ILE A 379 -52.57 -1.70 -14.87
C ILE A 379 -53.05 -0.79 -13.75
N GLY A 380 -52.12 -0.40 -12.87
CA GLY A 380 -52.42 0.43 -11.72
C GLY A 380 -51.24 1.26 -11.25
N ILE A 381 -51.54 2.37 -10.63
CA ILE A 381 -50.57 3.21 -9.91
C ILE A 381 -50.90 3.12 -8.43
N GLY A 382 -49.93 2.64 -7.65
CA GLY A 382 -50.04 2.55 -6.19
C GLY A 382 -49.37 3.72 -5.49
N PHE A 383 -50.01 4.22 -4.43
CA PHE A 383 -49.45 5.24 -3.55
C PHE A 383 -49.39 4.67 -2.13
N LYS A 384 -48.25 4.80 -1.47
CA LYS A 384 -48.05 4.40 -0.08
C LYS A 384 -47.39 5.53 0.71
N LEU A 385 -48.06 6.06 1.72
CA LEU A 385 -47.53 7.06 2.64
C LEU A 385 -47.70 6.53 4.08
N PRO A 386 -46.64 6.41 4.88
CA PRO A 386 -46.76 6.03 6.28
C PRO A 386 -47.37 7.19 7.08
N ILE A 387 -48.54 6.94 7.68
CA ILE A 387 -49.25 7.94 8.54
C ILE A 387 -48.69 7.87 9.96
N TYR A 388 -48.41 6.66 10.44
CA TYR A 388 -47.85 6.40 11.76
C TYR A 388 -46.90 5.20 11.68
N ASP A 389 -45.67 5.37 12.18
CA ASP A 389 -44.54 4.44 12.10
C ASP A 389 -44.07 3.92 13.47
N GLY A 390 -44.86 4.15 14.54
CA GLY A 390 -44.47 3.77 15.91
C GLY A 390 -43.28 4.57 16.46
N GLY A 391 -42.79 5.62 15.77
CA GLY A 391 -41.69 6.46 16.19
C GLY A 391 -40.36 6.08 15.56
N GLU A 392 -40.32 5.12 14.62
CA GLU A 392 -39.13 4.65 13.91
C GLU A 392 -38.35 5.81 13.23
N LEU A 393 -39.02 6.60 12.40
CA LEU A 393 -38.40 7.75 11.71
C LEU A 393 -37.85 8.81 12.69
N SER A 394 -38.48 8.97 13.87
CA SER A 394 -37.95 9.89 14.89
C SER A 394 -36.69 9.34 15.55
N ALA A 395 -36.64 8.04 15.76
CA ALA A 395 -35.44 7.36 16.28
C ALA A 395 -34.30 7.39 15.27
N ASP A 396 -34.56 7.06 13.99
CA ASP A 396 -33.59 7.09 12.90
C ASP A 396 -32.95 8.48 12.75
N ARG A 397 -33.77 9.53 12.79
CA ARG A 397 -33.31 10.91 12.76
C ARG A 397 -32.37 11.20 13.93
N LYS A 398 -32.72 10.83 15.18
CA LYS A 398 -31.88 11.05 16.36
C LYS A 398 -30.56 10.25 16.28
N ILE A 399 -30.62 9.04 15.74
CA ILE A 399 -29.43 8.22 15.51
C ILE A 399 -28.48 8.94 14.52
N ALA A 400 -29.01 9.44 13.40
CA ALA A 400 -28.22 10.18 12.42
C ALA A 400 -27.62 11.47 13.02
N GLU A 401 -28.39 12.24 13.81
CA GLU A 401 -27.92 13.41 14.54
C GLU A 401 -26.74 13.06 15.48
N LYS A 402 -26.84 11.97 16.24
CA LYS A 402 -25.76 11.52 17.13
C LYS A 402 -24.54 11.00 16.39
N ASN A 403 -24.73 10.36 15.25
CA ASN A 403 -23.64 9.94 14.38
C ASN A 403 -22.89 11.16 13.79
N ILE A 404 -23.60 12.24 13.41
CA ILE A 404 -22.98 13.49 12.96
C ILE A 404 -22.12 14.10 14.08
N GLU A 405 -22.66 14.20 15.31
CA GLU A 405 -21.88 14.69 16.47
C GLU A 405 -20.62 13.83 16.69
N SER A 406 -20.75 12.51 16.65
CA SER A 406 -19.61 11.57 16.81
C SER A 406 -18.55 11.77 15.73
N LEU A 407 -18.94 11.89 14.45
CA LEU A 407 -18.02 12.12 13.33
C LEU A 407 -17.33 13.49 13.42
N GLN A 408 -18.02 14.52 13.93
CA GLN A 408 -17.41 15.83 14.18
C GLN A 408 -16.34 15.75 15.28
N ILE A 409 -16.60 15.00 16.35
CA ILE A 409 -15.58 14.73 17.38
C ILE A 409 -14.38 14.01 16.80
N GLN A 410 -14.62 12.97 15.99
CA GLN A 410 -13.54 12.24 15.30
C GLN A 410 -12.75 13.15 14.35
N LYS A 411 -13.42 14.06 13.64
CA LYS A 411 -12.74 15.04 12.78
C LYS A 411 -11.81 15.95 13.59
N ASN A 412 -12.28 16.51 14.69
CA ASN A 412 -11.44 17.34 15.58
C ASN A 412 -10.25 16.54 16.15
N MET A 413 -10.47 15.27 16.54
CA MET A 413 -9.38 14.39 16.97
C MET A 413 -8.35 14.15 15.86
N THR A 414 -8.81 13.93 14.63
CA THR A 414 -7.95 13.71 13.46
C THR A 414 -7.15 14.97 13.13
N GLU A 415 -7.75 16.16 13.18
CA GLU A 415 -7.06 17.44 13.00
C GLU A 415 -5.94 17.62 14.04
N THR A 416 -6.23 17.36 15.31
CA THR A 416 -5.23 17.41 16.40
C THR A 416 -4.11 16.38 16.18
N TYR A 417 -4.45 15.19 15.72
CA TYR A 417 -3.47 14.15 15.40
C TYR A 417 -2.55 14.57 14.23
N ILE A 418 -3.11 15.15 13.17
CA ILE A 418 -2.34 15.70 12.04
C ILE A 418 -1.38 16.80 12.52
N GLU A 419 -1.83 17.70 13.41
CA GLU A 419 -0.98 18.74 13.99
C GLU A 419 0.18 18.12 14.77
N GLN A 420 -0.09 17.13 15.62
CA GLN A 420 0.95 16.39 16.36
C GLN A 420 1.96 15.72 15.41
N GLN A 421 1.48 15.07 14.34
CA GLN A 421 2.34 14.41 13.35
C GLN A 421 3.25 15.43 12.64
N LEU A 422 2.72 16.58 12.24
CA LEU A 422 3.51 17.65 11.62
C LEU A 422 4.60 18.19 12.55
N ILE A 423 4.25 18.48 13.81
CA ILE A 423 5.23 18.94 14.82
C ILE A 423 6.33 17.89 15.00
N SER A 424 5.94 16.61 15.12
CA SER A 424 6.89 15.50 15.25
C SER A 424 7.80 15.39 14.02
N GLN A 425 7.22 15.50 12.84
CA GLN A 425 7.95 15.37 11.57
C GLN A 425 8.98 16.52 11.40
N ILE A 426 8.59 17.76 11.67
CA ILE A 426 9.50 18.90 11.60
C ILE A 426 10.60 18.77 12.65
N SER A 427 10.27 18.30 13.86
CA SER A 427 11.25 18.04 14.91
C SER A 427 12.28 16.98 14.50
N LYS A 428 11.84 15.93 13.78
CA LYS A 428 12.74 14.92 13.20
C LYS A 428 13.69 15.52 12.16
N ILE A 429 13.18 16.34 11.24
CA ILE A 429 14.03 17.02 10.22
C ILE A 429 15.09 17.87 10.92
N ILE A 430 14.71 18.66 11.92
CA ILE A 430 15.66 19.49 12.68
C ILE A 430 16.73 18.63 13.35
N SER A 431 16.31 17.50 13.93
CA SER A 431 17.23 16.54 14.58
C SER A 431 18.19 15.93 13.57
N GLU A 432 17.68 15.41 12.43
CA GLU A 432 18.51 14.78 11.40
C GLU A 432 19.45 15.79 10.73
N TYR A 433 19.00 17.01 10.48
CA TYR A 433 19.86 18.09 9.97
C TYR A 433 21.00 18.42 10.96
N SER A 434 20.71 18.49 12.26
CA SER A 434 21.72 18.73 13.28
C SER A 434 22.71 17.57 13.38
N LYS A 435 22.22 16.33 13.30
CA LYS A 435 23.06 15.11 13.30
C LYS A 435 23.96 15.08 12.05
N THR A 436 23.45 15.43 10.88
CA THR A 436 24.23 15.44 9.63
C THR A 436 25.38 16.45 9.73
N LYS A 437 25.12 17.66 10.24
CA LYS A 437 26.20 18.63 10.48
C LYS A 437 27.23 18.15 11.51
N SER A 438 26.78 17.54 12.59
CA SER A 438 27.67 16.97 13.61
C SER A 438 28.48 15.81 13.05
N SER A 439 27.88 14.97 12.19
CA SER A 439 28.56 13.83 11.56
C SER A 439 29.64 14.26 10.58
N GLU A 440 29.44 15.35 9.84
CA GLU A 440 30.47 15.93 8.96
C GLU A 440 31.71 16.38 9.76
N ILE A 441 31.51 17.06 10.90
CA ILE A 441 32.59 17.50 11.77
C ILE A 441 33.30 16.29 12.36
N SER A 442 32.55 15.30 12.86
CA SER A 442 33.10 14.06 13.42
C SER A 442 33.92 13.29 12.38
N LEU A 443 33.42 13.17 11.16
CA LEU A 443 34.12 12.51 10.05
C LEU A 443 35.45 13.19 9.72
N ASN A 444 35.45 14.52 9.61
CA ASN A 444 36.65 15.28 9.34
C ASN A 444 37.68 15.14 10.48
N SER A 445 37.23 15.21 11.72
CA SER A 445 38.12 15.03 12.88
C SER A 445 38.72 13.63 12.95
N ALA A 446 37.91 12.59 12.67
CA ALA A 446 38.39 11.21 12.64
C ALA A 446 39.38 10.95 11.51
N LYS A 447 39.20 11.57 10.33
CA LYS A 447 40.16 11.51 9.23
C LYS A 447 41.51 12.12 9.60
N GLU A 448 41.52 13.30 10.18
CA GLU A 448 42.75 13.96 10.60
C GLU A 448 43.45 13.19 11.74
N ALA A 449 42.69 12.65 12.70
CA ALA A 449 43.22 11.83 13.78
C ALA A 449 43.90 10.56 13.22
N LEU A 450 43.23 9.82 12.32
CA LEU A 450 43.83 8.63 11.71
C LEU A 450 45.13 8.96 10.97
N LYS A 451 45.15 10.05 10.21
CA LYS A 451 46.34 10.47 9.48
C LYS A 451 47.55 10.71 10.41
N ILE A 452 47.32 11.30 11.59
CA ILE A 452 48.35 11.50 12.60
C ILE A 452 48.83 10.17 13.18
N ILE A 453 47.88 9.28 13.51
CA ILE A 453 48.23 7.94 14.04
C ILE A 453 48.96 7.07 13.02
N GLU A 454 48.56 7.11 11.77
CA GLU A 454 49.27 6.39 10.68
C GLU A 454 50.76 6.87 10.53
N ASP A 455 51.00 8.19 10.62
CA ASP A 455 52.35 8.74 10.58
C ASP A 455 53.16 8.29 11.79
N THR A 456 52.63 8.38 13.00
CA THR A 456 53.32 7.96 14.23
C THR A 456 53.51 6.43 14.33
N TYR A 457 52.55 5.64 13.82
CA TYR A 457 52.66 4.19 13.72
C TYR A 457 53.76 3.76 12.74
N SER A 458 53.90 4.48 11.61
CA SER A 458 54.96 4.23 10.63
C SER A 458 56.34 4.45 11.22
N LYS A 459 56.48 5.39 12.17
CA LYS A 459 57.69 5.73 12.91
C LYS A 459 57.93 4.85 14.16
N GLY A 460 57.00 3.93 14.46
CA GLY A 460 57.11 3.04 15.63
C GLY A 460 56.76 3.70 16.97
N VAL A 461 56.12 4.87 16.96
CA VAL A 461 55.72 5.63 18.16
C VAL A 461 54.35 5.18 18.67
N SER A 462 53.39 4.97 17.79
CA SER A 462 52.06 4.46 18.12
C SER A 462 52.02 2.94 18.01
N SER A 463 51.13 2.33 18.82
CA SER A 463 50.91 0.87 18.82
C SER A 463 49.97 0.43 17.71
N THR A 464 49.91 -0.88 17.45
CA THR A 464 48.88 -1.48 16.57
C THR A 464 47.45 -1.25 17.08
N PHE A 465 47.28 -1.23 18.40
CA PHE A 465 45.97 -0.92 19.00
C PHE A 465 45.54 0.51 18.70
N ASP A 466 46.44 1.50 18.87
CA ASP A 466 46.11 2.91 18.55
C ASP A 466 45.70 3.08 17.07
N LEU A 467 46.38 2.36 16.17
CA LEU A 467 46.05 2.38 14.76
C LEU A 467 44.66 1.80 14.48
N ILE A 468 44.34 0.63 15.05
CA ILE A 468 43.03 -0.03 14.88
C ILE A 468 41.93 0.80 15.49
N ASP A 469 42.14 1.31 16.71
CA ASP A 469 41.15 2.16 17.40
C ASP A 469 40.79 3.42 16.59
N SER A 470 41.84 4.07 16.02
CA SER A 470 41.63 5.23 15.15
C SER A 470 40.96 4.87 13.82
N GLN A 471 41.24 3.68 13.24
CA GLN A 471 40.56 3.17 12.05
C GLN A 471 39.06 2.85 12.35
N ASN A 472 38.77 2.23 13.49
CA ASN A 472 37.42 1.93 13.90
C ASN A 472 36.65 3.22 14.22
N THR A 473 37.32 4.23 14.77
CA THR A 473 36.73 5.56 14.99
C THR A 473 36.36 6.22 13.66
N LEU A 474 37.25 6.19 12.67
CA LEU A 474 36.95 6.71 11.33
C LEU A 474 35.82 5.93 10.67
N PHE A 475 35.86 4.60 10.73
CA PHE A 475 34.80 3.75 10.16
C PHE A 475 33.42 4.07 10.78
N SER A 476 33.35 4.21 12.09
CA SER A 476 32.13 4.58 12.81
C SER A 476 31.63 5.98 12.42
N ALA A 477 32.55 6.94 12.22
CA ALA A 477 32.21 8.29 11.76
C ALA A 477 31.70 8.31 10.32
N GLU A 478 32.29 7.51 9.41
CA GLU A 478 31.83 7.33 8.02
C GLU A 478 30.45 6.70 7.99
N GLN A 479 30.23 5.64 8.79
CA GLN A 479 28.93 4.98 8.90
C GLN A 479 27.86 5.91 9.45
N TYR A 480 28.19 6.69 10.47
CA TYR A 480 27.26 7.68 11.04
C TYR A 480 26.90 8.79 10.05
N ASN A 481 27.88 9.26 9.26
CA ASN A 481 27.64 10.26 8.22
C ASN A 481 26.73 9.73 7.10
N ILE A 482 26.94 8.50 6.63
CA ILE A 482 26.05 7.82 5.67
C ILE A 482 24.62 7.74 6.23
N THR A 483 24.47 7.28 7.48
CA THR A 483 23.17 7.13 8.13
C THR A 483 22.42 8.45 8.17
N THR A 484 23.02 9.48 8.76
CA THR A 484 22.37 10.78 8.97
C THR A 484 22.01 11.46 7.65
N THR A 485 22.85 11.29 6.61
CA THR A 485 22.60 11.85 5.28
C THR A 485 21.36 11.23 4.64
N TYR A 486 21.25 9.90 4.59
CA TYR A 486 20.09 9.25 3.98
C TYR A 486 18.83 9.38 4.84
N ASP A 487 18.95 9.37 6.16
CA ASP A 487 17.81 9.57 7.06
C ASP A 487 17.27 11.01 6.91
N LEU A 488 18.13 12.03 6.77
CA LEU A 488 17.70 13.40 6.48
C LEU A 488 16.95 13.48 5.14
N MET A 489 17.49 12.86 4.07
CA MET A 489 16.86 12.84 2.76
C MET A 489 15.45 12.20 2.83
N PHE A 490 15.34 11.07 3.52
CA PHE A 490 14.06 10.38 3.69
C PHE A 490 13.04 11.20 4.49
N GLU A 491 13.44 11.76 5.64
CA GLU A 491 12.52 12.56 6.47
C GLU A 491 12.07 13.85 5.76
N MET A 492 12.91 14.44 4.94
CA MET A 492 12.52 15.59 4.12
C MET A 492 11.50 15.20 3.05
N MET A 493 11.73 14.12 2.33
CA MET A 493 10.81 13.62 1.33
C MET A 493 9.46 13.22 1.95
N LYS A 494 9.48 12.57 3.11
CA LYS A 494 8.27 12.23 3.86
C LYS A 494 7.46 13.47 4.26
N THR A 495 8.15 14.57 4.55
CA THR A 495 7.50 15.85 4.87
C THR A 495 6.80 16.44 3.65
N GLU A 496 7.41 16.35 2.46
CA GLU A 496 6.75 16.75 1.21
C GLU A 496 5.43 16.00 1.02
N ARG A 497 5.38 14.72 1.37
CA ARG A 497 4.16 13.91 1.27
C ARG A 497 3.04 14.32 2.21
N LEU A 498 3.37 14.84 3.38
CA LEU A 498 2.38 15.37 4.30
C LEU A 498 1.72 16.66 3.79
N TYR A 499 2.33 17.36 2.82
CA TYR A 499 1.76 18.54 2.18
C TYR A 499 0.69 18.23 1.12
N GLY A 500 0.71 17.09 0.49
CA GLY A 500 -0.26 16.72 -0.52
C GLY A 500 0.02 17.18 -1.95
N ASP A 501 1.16 17.83 -2.23
CA ASP A 501 1.56 18.24 -3.57
C ASP A 501 2.59 17.26 -4.16
N PHE A 502 2.09 16.29 -4.92
CA PHE A 502 2.91 15.48 -5.83
C PHE A 502 2.12 15.06 -7.07
#